data_2072f79151314e4746b4f86e392746e2
#
_entry.id   2072f79151314e4746b4f86e392746e2
#
_cell.length_a   1.000
_cell.length_b   1.000
_cell.length_c   1.000
_cell.angle_alpha   90.00
_cell.angle_beta   90.00
_cell.angle_gamma   90.00
#
_symmetry.space_group_name_H-M   'P 1'
#
loop_
_entity.id
_entity.type
_entity.pdbx_description
1 polymer ?
#
loop_
_entity_poly.entity_id
_entity_poly.type
_entity_poly.pdbx_seq_one_letter_code
_entity_poly.pdbx_strand_id
1 'polypeptide(L)'
;EFRRVLFRSMCCFDAKYDARDGSYRFLEVNARPGRSSWLVLLSGINYARIQAEDAILGVSPVPVEPKGDWAYVGVPKAVIERCMPNVPVKERVLAAYDNHTASFALDWPEDSLSQRFWARVNFEHQVSKFKRYLPEPDQP
;
A
#
# COMPACT_ATOMS: atom_id res chain seq x y z
N GLU A 1 -24.21 6.30 22.40
CA GLU A 1 -23.14 7.29 22.14
C GLU A 1 -21.84 6.62 21.65
N PHE A 2 -21.41 5.55 22.27
CA PHE A 2 -20.19 4.83 21.86
C PHE A 2 -20.23 4.32 20.41
N ARG A 3 -21.38 3.91 19.92
CA ARG A 3 -21.58 3.48 18.52
C ARG A 3 -21.41 4.64 17.52
N ARG A 4 -21.83 5.86 17.86
CA ARG A 4 -21.69 7.02 16.98
C ARG A 4 -20.25 7.51 16.83
N VAL A 5 -19.44 7.40 17.88
CA VAL A 5 -18.03 7.82 17.87
C VAL A 5 -17.17 6.84 17.07
N LEU A 6 -17.39 5.55 17.19
CA LEU A 6 -16.65 4.52 16.43
C LEU A 6 -16.88 4.59 14.92
N PHE A 7 -18.07 5.01 14.48
CA PHE A 7 -18.40 5.10 13.05
C PHE A 7 -18.11 6.45 12.40
N ARG A 8 -17.66 7.45 13.17
CA ARG A 8 -17.28 8.78 12.65
C ARG A 8 -15.79 8.96 12.43
N SER A 9 -14.96 8.01 12.80
CA SER A 9 -13.52 8.09 12.58
C SER A 9 -13.09 7.07 11.52
N MET A 10 -12.00 7.38 10.84
CA MET A 10 -11.41 6.45 9.87
C MET A 10 -10.83 5.24 10.59
N CYS A 11 -11.13 4.08 10.06
CA CYS A 11 -10.56 2.83 10.54
C CYS A 11 -10.07 1.97 9.37
N CYS A 12 -9.08 1.13 9.65
CA CYS A 12 -8.59 0.11 8.74
C CYS A 12 -9.00 -1.25 9.28
N PHE A 13 -9.69 -2.03 8.45
CA PHE A 13 -10.04 -3.41 8.76
C PHE A 13 -8.99 -4.34 8.14
N ASP A 14 -8.34 -5.13 8.98
CA ASP A 14 -7.47 -6.19 8.50
C ASP A 14 -8.29 -7.47 8.31
N ALA A 15 -8.27 -7.99 7.09
CA ALA A 15 -9.00 -9.20 6.74
C ALA A 15 -8.10 -10.16 5.96
N LYS A 16 -8.32 -11.44 6.14
CA LYS A 16 -7.64 -12.51 5.41
C LYS A 16 -8.66 -13.32 4.62
N TYR A 17 -8.36 -13.52 3.35
CA TYR A 17 -9.13 -14.43 2.50
C TYR A 17 -8.84 -15.89 2.88
N ASP A 18 -9.90 -16.67 3.13
CA ASP A 18 -9.82 -18.10 3.38
C ASP A 18 -10.23 -18.84 2.10
N ALA A 19 -9.23 -19.38 1.39
CA ALA A 19 -9.46 -20.09 0.12
C ALA A 19 -10.25 -21.41 0.29
N ARG A 20 -10.41 -21.92 1.51
CA ARG A 20 -11.13 -23.18 1.77
C ARG A 20 -12.62 -23.04 1.61
N ASP A 21 -13.17 -21.86 1.93
CA ASP A 21 -14.61 -21.59 1.87
C ASP A 21 -14.96 -20.30 1.10
N GLY A 22 -13.95 -19.61 0.54
CA GLY A 22 -14.15 -18.38 -0.22
C GLY A 22 -14.53 -17.17 0.62
N SER A 23 -14.38 -17.23 1.94
CA SER A 23 -14.81 -16.17 2.85
C SER A 23 -13.67 -15.22 3.24
N TYR A 24 -14.02 -14.01 3.68
CA TYR A 24 -13.08 -13.09 4.33
C TYR A 24 -13.24 -13.19 5.84
N ARG A 25 -12.13 -13.44 6.53
CA ARG A 25 -12.04 -13.45 7.99
C ARG A 25 -11.47 -12.13 8.47
N PHE A 26 -12.25 -11.36 9.23
CA PHE A 26 -11.78 -10.15 9.87
C PHE A 26 -10.84 -10.51 11.02
N LEU A 27 -9.70 -9.85 11.09
CA LEU A 27 -8.66 -10.09 12.09
C LEU A 27 -8.68 -8.99 13.16
N GLU A 28 -8.62 -7.74 12.74
CA GLU A 28 -8.63 -6.59 13.64
C GLU A 28 -9.18 -5.33 13.00
N VAL A 29 -9.52 -4.36 13.85
CA VAL A 29 -9.91 -3.01 13.45
C VAL A 29 -8.94 -2.02 14.06
N ASN A 30 -8.23 -1.30 13.20
CA ASN A 30 -7.32 -0.24 13.61
C ASN A 30 -8.03 1.12 13.45
N ALA A 31 -8.20 1.88 14.55
CA ALA A 31 -8.78 3.22 14.54
C ALA A 31 -7.79 4.28 14.00
N ARG A 32 -7.04 3.93 12.96
CA ARG A 32 -6.08 4.79 12.27
C ARG A 32 -5.89 4.31 10.83
N PRO A 33 -5.43 5.18 9.92
CA PRO A 33 -5.00 4.77 8.59
C PRO A 33 -3.86 3.76 8.66
N GLY A 34 -3.93 2.72 7.84
CA GLY A 34 -2.87 1.74 7.66
C GLY A 34 -1.77 2.26 6.71
N ARG A 35 -0.66 1.53 6.60
CA ARG A 35 0.41 1.86 5.61
C ARG A 35 -0.09 1.84 4.17
N SER A 36 -1.02 0.95 3.86
CA SER A 36 -1.67 0.84 2.55
C SER A 36 -2.60 2.00 2.20
N SER A 37 -2.86 2.92 3.13
CA SER A 37 -3.70 4.10 2.89
C SER A 37 -3.14 5.02 1.79
N TRP A 38 -1.83 4.94 1.51
CA TRP A 38 -1.24 5.62 0.36
C TRP A 38 -1.81 5.14 -0.97
N LEU A 39 -2.12 3.86 -1.10
CA LEU A 39 -2.78 3.31 -2.29
C LEU A 39 -4.16 3.95 -2.51
N VAL A 40 -4.89 4.18 -1.43
CA VAL A 40 -6.20 4.85 -1.48
C VAL A 40 -6.04 6.29 -2.00
N LEU A 41 -5.00 7.01 -1.54
CA LEU A 41 -4.71 8.36 -2.03
C LEU A 41 -4.36 8.36 -3.52
N LEU A 42 -3.52 7.43 -3.98
CA LEU A 42 -3.15 7.28 -5.40
C LEU A 42 -4.36 7.00 -6.29
N SER A 43 -5.35 6.27 -5.77
CA SER A 43 -6.60 6.02 -6.49
C SER A 43 -7.55 7.23 -6.55
N GLY A 44 -7.11 8.40 -6.07
CA GLY A 44 -7.85 9.66 -6.11
C GLY A 44 -8.73 9.93 -4.89
N ILE A 45 -8.66 9.08 -3.86
CA ILE A 45 -9.46 9.23 -2.64
C ILE A 45 -8.60 9.83 -1.53
N ASN A 46 -8.71 11.14 -1.33
CA ASN A 46 -8.02 11.82 -0.23
C ASN A 46 -8.83 11.70 1.08
N TYR A 47 -8.62 10.60 1.78
CA TYR A 47 -9.32 10.29 3.04
C TYR A 47 -9.01 11.31 4.15
N ALA A 48 -7.81 11.90 4.19
CA ALA A 48 -7.46 12.91 5.19
C ALA A 48 -8.29 14.19 4.98
N ARG A 49 -8.48 14.59 3.71
CA ARG A 49 -9.37 15.70 3.36
C ARG A 49 -10.82 15.39 3.73
N ILE A 50 -11.30 14.19 3.39
CA ILE A 50 -12.67 13.75 3.70
C ILE A 50 -12.91 13.80 5.22
N GLN A 51 -11.95 13.32 6.01
CA GLN A 51 -12.04 13.37 7.46
C GLN A 51 -12.05 14.80 8.02
N ALA A 52 -11.21 15.67 7.47
CA ALA A 52 -11.16 17.07 7.87
C ALA A 52 -12.46 17.81 7.52
N GLU A 53 -13.00 17.59 6.34
CA GLU A 53 -14.28 18.18 5.90
C GLU A 53 -15.46 17.71 6.76
N ASP A 54 -15.51 16.41 7.11
CA ASP A 54 -16.53 15.90 8.03
C ASP A 54 -16.38 16.48 9.45
N ALA A 55 -15.17 16.47 10.00
CA ALA A 55 -14.93 16.89 11.38
C ALA A 55 -15.04 18.40 11.59
N ILE A 56 -14.60 19.21 10.62
CA ILE A 56 -14.53 20.68 10.76
C ILE A 56 -15.75 21.36 10.14
N LEU A 57 -16.18 20.90 8.97
CA LEU A 57 -17.24 21.55 8.20
C LEU A 57 -18.60 20.82 8.34
N GLY A 58 -18.63 19.66 8.96
CA GLY A 58 -19.83 18.84 9.08
C GLY A 58 -20.32 18.28 7.74
N VAL A 59 -19.46 18.21 6.72
CA VAL A 59 -19.80 17.69 5.39
C VAL A 59 -19.79 16.18 5.44
N SER A 60 -20.94 15.56 5.25
CA SER A 60 -21.03 14.09 5.22
C SER A 60 -20.29 13.51 4.02
N PRO A 61 -19.44 12.47 4.22
CA PRO A 61 -18.73 11.84 3.12
C PRO A 61 -19.67 11.24 2.08
N VAL A 62 -19.35 11.46 0.82
CA VAL A 62 -20.03 10.82 -0.31
C VAL A 62 -19.17 9.64 -0.77
N PRO A 63 -19.74 8.47 -1.09
CA PRO A 63 -18.99 7.35 -1.66
C PRO A 63 -18.22 7.78 -2.91
N VAL A 64 -16.94 7.45 -2.97
CA VAL A 64 -16.04 7.76 -4.09
C VAL A 64 -15.49 6.46 -4.63
N GLU A 65 -15.65 6.24 -5.92
CA GLU A 65 -15.06 5.09 -6.60
C GLU A 65 -13.57 5.31 -6.85
N PRO A 66 -12.72 4.32 -6.52
CA PRO A 66 -11.30 4.39 -6.80
C PRO A 66 -11.04 4.40 -8.31
N LYS A 67 -10.03 5.14 -8.75
CA LYS A 67 -9.65 5.27 -10.16
C LYS A 67 -8.26 4.71 -10.39
N GLY A 68 -8.09 4.07 -11.56
CA GLY A 68 -6.79 3.55 -11.99
C GLY A 68 -6.44 2.20 -11.35
N ASP A 69 -5.42 1.56 -11.92
CA ASP A 69 -4.85 0.30 -11.42
C ASP A 69 -3.48 0.61 -10.80
N TRP A 70 -3.45 0.72 -9.49
CA TRP A 70 -2.26 1.12 -8.72
C TRP A 70 -1.70 -0.05 -7.92
N ALA A 71 -0.39 -0.14 -7.85
CA ALA A 71 0.31 -1.06 -6.97
C ALA A 71 1.08 -0.30 -5.88
N TYR A 72 0.83 -0.62 -4.63
CA TYR A 72 1.66 -0.17 -3.51
C TYR A 72 2.68 -1.26 -3.18
N VAL A 73 3.95 -0.92 -3.27
CA VAL A 73 5.03 -1.89 -3.17
C VAL A 73 5.96 -1.55 -2.01
N GLY A 74 6.17 -2.53 -1.14
CA GLY A 74 7.04 -2.40 0.02
C GLY A 74 8.51 -2.78 -0.23
N VAL A 75 8.84 -3.26 -1.44
CA VAL A 75 10.18 -3.73 -1.81
C VAL A 75 10.59 -3.21 -3.19
N PRO A 76 11.89 -3.05 -3.45
CA PRO A 76 12.38 -2.61 -4.76
C PRO A 76 12.00 -3.54 -5.92
N LYS A 77 11.85 -3.00 -7.13
CA LYS A 77 11.56 -3.78 -8.35
C LYS A 77 12.54 -4.95 -8.53
N ALA A 78 13.84 -4.70 -8.35
CA ALA A 78 14.88 -5.73 -8.47
C ALA A 78 14.72 -6.91 -7.49
N VAL A 79 14.10 -6.68 -6.33
CA VAL A 79 13.79 -7.74 -5.37
C VAL A 79 12.61 -8.58 -5.87
N ILE A 80 11.61 -7.95 -6.44
CA ILE A 80 10.44 -8.64 -7.01
C ILE A 80 10.88 -9.51 -8.20
N GLU A 81 11.68 -8.94 -9.10
CA GLU A 81 12.21 -9.66 -10.26
C GLU A 81 12.96 -10.94 -9.85
N ARG A 82 13.82 -10.82 -8.83
CA ARG A 82 14.68 -11.91 -8.38
C ARG A 82 13.98 -12.91 -7.46
N CYS A 83 13.25 -12.44 -6.45
CA CYS A 83 12.83 -13.26 -5.32
C CYS A 83 11.36 -13.71 -5.39
N MET A 84 10.55 -13.10 -6.25
CA MET A 84 9.15 -13.48 -6.37
C MET A 84 9.00 -14.63 -7.37
N PRO A 85 8.29 -15.71 -7.02
CA PRO A 85 7.97 -16.79 -7.95
C PRO A 85 7.27 -16.27 -9.20
N ASN A 86 7.38 -16.99 -10.32
CA ASN A 86 6.66 -16.66 -11.55
C ASN A 86 5.17 -16.99 -11.42
N VAL A 87 4.44 -16.03 -10.90
CA VAL A 87 2.98 -16.08 -10.71
C VAL A 87 2.35 -14.87 -11.41
N PRO A 88 1.07 -14.93 -11.82
CA PRO A 88 0.42 -13.83 -12.55
C PRO A 88 0.48 -12.48 -11.84
N VAL A 89 0.53 -12.48 -10.50
CA VAL A 89 0.67 -11.25 -9.71
C VAL A 89 2.03 -10.58 -9.93
N LYS A 90 3.12 -11.35 -10.13
CA LYS A 90 4.45 -10.79 -10.43
C LYS A 90 4.43 -9.96 -11.70
N GLU A 91 3.85 -10.49 -12.78
CA GLU A 91 3.74 -9.79 -14.06
C GLU A 91 2.94 -8.49 -13.93
N ARG A 92 1.82 -8.53 -13.22
CA ARG A 92 1.01 -7.33 -12.95
C ARG A 92 1.76 -6.27 -12.16
N VAL A 93 2.52 -6.67 -11.15
CA VAL A 93 3.33 -5.73 -10.35
C VAL A 93 4.47 -5.14 -11.18
N LEU A 94 5.14 -5.93 -12.00
CA LEU A 94 6.20 -5.45 -12.90
C LEU A 94 5.63 -4.50 -13.95
N ALA A 95 4.49 -4.83 -14.54
CA ALA A 95 3.79 -3.94 -15.47
C ALA A 95 3.38 -2.61 -14.82
N ALA A 96 2.98 -2.63 -13.54
CA ALA A 96 2.68 -1.40 -12.81
C ALA A 96 3.92 -0.51 -12.63
N TYR A 97 5.11 -1.08 -12.44
CA TYR A 97 6.36 -0.31 -12.45
C TYR A 97 6.65 0.33 -13.80
N ASP A 98 6.48 -0.42 -14.88
CA ASP A 98 6.76 0.05 -16.24
C ASP A 98 5.76 1.12 -16.70
N ASN A 99 4.52 1.05 -16.23
CA ASN A 99 3.45 2.02 -16.47
C ASN A 99 3.45 3.21 -15.50
N HIS A 100 4.42 3.30 -14.58
CA HIS A 100 4.48 4.33 -13.52
C HIS A 100 3.24 4.36 -12.62
N THR A 101 2.56 3.24 -12.45
CA THR A 101 1.43 3.07 -11.52
C THR A 101 1.82 2.28 -10.26
N ALA A 102 3.10 1.94 -10.11
CA ALA A 102 3.64 1.42 -8.87
C ALA A 102 4.15 2.55 -7.99
N SER A 103 3.77 2.56 -6.73
CA SER A 103 4.32 3.46 -5.72
C SER A 103 5.12 2.67 -4.69
N PHE A 104 6.38 3.03 -4.55
CA PHE A 104 7.25 2.45 -3.55
C PHE A 104 7.15 3.22 -2.22
N ALA A 105 7.15 2.51 -1.10
CA ALA A 105 6.91 3.07 0.23
C ALA A 105 7.91 4.16 0.67
N LEU A 106 9.07 4.26 0.02
CA LEU A 106 10.13 5.23 0.33
C LEU A 106 10.33 6.27 -0.77
N ASP A 107 9.47 6.32 -1.77
CA ASP A 107 9.57 7.27 -2.88
C ASP A 107 8.55 8.38 -2.69
N TRP A 108 9.02 9.52 -2.16
CA TRP A 108 8.19 10.69 -1.88
C TRP A 108 8.55 11.81 -2.86
N PRO A 109 7.60 12.27 -3.69
CA PRO A 109 7.89 13.31 -4.70
C PRO A 109 8.38 14.64 -4.12
N GLU A 110 7.99 14.92 -2.88
CA GLU A 110 8.29 16.19 -2.20
C GLU A 110 9.57 16.15 -1.36
N ASP A 111 10.31 15.04 -1.39
CA ASP A 111 11.51 14.87 -0.60
C ASP A 111 12.63 15.82 -1.03
N SER A 112 13.33 16.37 -0.05
CA SER A 112 14.57 17.12 -0.27
C SER A 112 15.66 16.22 -0.88
N LEU A 113 16.67 16.82 -1.50
CA LEU A 113 17.78 16.09 -2.10
C LEU A 113 18.47 15.15 -1.09
N SER A 114 18.61 15.59 0.16
CA SER A 114 19.20 14.76 1.20
C SER A 114 18.31 13.56 1.57
N GLN A 115 17.00 13.74 1.64
CA GLN A 115 16.06 12.66 1.89
C GLN A 115 16.08 11.63 0.74
N ARG A 116 16.09 12.09 -0.51
CA ARG A 116 16.21 11.23 -1.69
C ARG A 116 17.51 10.45 -1.71
N PHE A 117 18.62 11.07 -1.30
CA PHE A 117 19.91 10.38 -1.13
C PHE A 117 19.82 9.26 -0.09
N TRP A 118 19.29 9.55 1.10
CA TRP A 118 19.13 8.55 2.15
C TRP A 118 18.12 7.46 1.80
N ALA A 119 17.05 7.80 1.10
CA ALA A 119 16.10 6.82 0.55
C ALA A 119 16.80 5.87 -0.41
N ARG A 120 17.69 6.38 -1.28
CA ARG A 120 18.50 5.56 -2.19
C ARG A 120 19.47 4.64 -1.46
N VAL A 121 20.17 5.14 -0.46
CA VAL A 121 21.08 4.33 0.38
C VAL A 121 20.30 3.20 1.06
N ASN A 122 19.14 3.51 1.62
CA ASN A 122 18.28 2.50 2.26
C ASN A 122 17.76 1.46 1.25
N PHE A 123 17.40 1.89 0.05
CA PHE A 123 17.01 1.02 -1.05
C PHE A 123 18.09 -0.01 -1.39
N GLU A 124 19.34 0.45 -1.63
CA GLU A 124 20.47 -0.44 -1.94
C GLU A 124 20.77 -1.41 -0.77
N HIS A 125 20.64 -0.92 0.46
CA HIS A 125 20.80 -1.74 1.65
C HIS A 125 19.72 -2.84 1.73
N GLN A 126 18.47 -2.52 1.42
CA GLN A 126 17.39 -3.52 1.37
C GLN A 126 17.67 -4.55 0.28
N VAL A 127 18.02 -4.13 -0.94
CA VAL A 127 18.35 -5.06 -2.04
C VAL A 127 19.48 -6.01 -1.60
N SER A 128 20.51 -5.51 -0.94
CA SER A 128 21.63 -6.31 -0.43
C SER A 128 21.17 -7.34 0.61
N LYS A 129 20.29 -6.94 1.54
CA LYS A 129 19.72 -7.86 2.52
C LYS A 129 18.90 -8.97 1.87
N PHE A 130 18.04 -8.62 0.92
CA PHE A 130 17.24 -9.61 0.21
C PHE A 130 18.11 -10.60 -0.57
N LYS A 131 19.16 -10.11 -1.24
CA LYS A 131 20.13 -10.98 -1.93
C LYS A 131 20.81 -11.96 -0.98
N ARG A 132 21.05 -11.56 0.27
CA ARG A 132 21.75 -12.37 1.27
C ARG A 132 20.84 -13.40 1.94
N TYR A 133 19.59 -13.07 2.20
CA TYR A 133 18.72 -13.86 3.07
C TYR A 133 17.57 -14.58 2.36
N LEU A 134 17.22 -14.16 1.15
CA LEU A 134 16.23 -14.85 0.33
C LEU A 134 16.95 -15.60 -0.80
N PRO A 135 16.86 -16.93 -0.82
CA PRO A 135 17.31 -17.70 -1.96
C PRO A 135 16.51 -17.32 -3.20
N GLU A 136 17.10 -17.52 -4.37
CA GLU A 136 16.33 -17.44 -5.60
C GLU A 136 15.24 -18.51 -5.55
N PRO A 137 14.01 -18.20 -5.97
CA PRO A 137 12.98 -19.22 -6.07
C PRO A 137 13.49 -20.30 -7.02
N ASP A 138 13.36 -21.55 -6.61
CA ASP A 138 13.73 -22.69 -7.44
C ASP A 138 13.09 -22.50 -8.82
N GLN A 139 13.91 -22.42 -9.83
CA GLN A 139 13.41 -22.44 -11.21
C GLN A 139 12.83 -23.82 -11.42
N PRO A 140 11.64 -23.95 -12.00
CA PRO A 140 11.02 -25.22 -12.30
C PRO A 140 11.86 -26.06 -13.25
#